data_0f46d4998419817c2011b51a8a4cb8cc
#
_entry.id   0f46d4998419817c2011b51a8a4cb8cc
#
_cell.length_a   1.000
_cell.length_b   1.000
_cell.length_c   1.000
_cell.angle_alpha   90.00
_cell.angle_beta   90.00
_cell.angle_gamma   90.00
#
_symmetry.space_group_name_H-M   'P 1'
#
loop_
_entity.id
_entity.type
_entity.pdbx_description
1 polymer ?
#
loop_
_entity_poly.entity_id
_entity_poly.type
_entity_poly.pdbx_seq_one_letter_code
_entity_poly.pdbx_strand_id
1 'polypeptide(L)'
;SSGLVGSEMCIRDRCGNGGKIDHDYILGLESDGKDSSIQGPTLLSNAEKRDLTDIGFGFIREPVVPPRRDLSGKNDITGDAESSLPLLISEFEAIKSSGSSEAISERIKSYTKENISIYQDELKKTLEKKRKGWNSSPVSLARLYSELWPMIKDLDWCLSSPTVFSSRHHVGMWDHNKPYSYLGMHGAGGIGYCIGASAGAGLAAKKRNRIVINIQCDGDLNYTPGSLWTAAHHKLPVLTIMHNNRGYHQEVMYLHYMAGVRGRGTDRMHIGTTLRDPFIDYAKLAEAYGMNSEGPLENPDDLKAAYSRGIKSVLDGEPYLIDVITEPR
;
A
#
# COMPACT_ATOMS: atom_id res chain seq x y z
N SER A 1 5.07 4.46 31.97
CA SER A 1 5.60 4.13 30.63
C SER A 1 4.49 3.58 29.76
N SER A 2 3.90 4.46 29.00
CA SER A 2 2.92 4.10 27.97
C SER A 2 3.65 3.37 26.85
N GLY A 3 3.26 2.12 26.61
CA GLY A 3 3.90 1.27 25.64
C GLY A 3 3.74 1.76 24.23
N LEU A 4 4.82 2.20 23.64
CA LEU A 4 5.07 2.11 22.23
C LEU A 4 5.48 0.65 21.97
N VAL A 5 4.52 -0.20 21.73
CA VAL A 5 4.74 -1.56 21.27
C VAL A 5 4.64 -1.50 19.75
N GLY A 6 5.77 -1.49 19.09
CA GLY A 6 5.81 -1.49 17.65
C GLY A 6 7.25 -1.55 17.15
N SER A 7 7.40 -1.74 15.88
CA SER A 7 8.68 -1.77 15.17
C SER A 7 9.60 -0.59 15.47
N GLU A 8 9.06 0.58 15.79
CA GLU A 8 9.85 1.76 16.20
C GLU A 8 10.62 1.57 17.50
N MET A 9 10.07 0.82 18.47
CA MET A 9 10.78 0.54 19.72
C MET A 9 11.96 -0.40 19.50
N CYS A 10 11.80 -1.41 18.66
CA CYS A 10 12.90 -2.30 18.28
C CYS A 10 14.02 -1.58 17.54
N ILE A 11 13.68 -0.57 16.75
CA ILE A 11 14.64 0.26 16.01
C ILE A 11 15.36 1.23 16.95
N ARG A 12 14.64 1.87 17.87
CA ARG A 12 15.21 2.83 18.83
C ARG A 12 16.15 2.20 19.84
N ASP A 13 15.80 1.02 20.35
CA ASP A 13 16.63 0.32 21.33
C ASP A 13 17.92 -0.24 20.75
N ARG A 14 17.99 -0.49 19.43
CA ARG A 14 19.18 -0.98 18.76
C ARG A 14 20.09 0.10 18.21
N CYS A 15 19.57 1.25 17.85
CA CYS A 15 20.34 2.30 17.18
C CYS A 15 20.99 3.33 18.14
N GLY A 16 20.80 3.24 19.45
CA GLY A 16 21.42 4.14 20.41
C GLY A 16 21.17 5.63 20.11
N ASN A 17 21.23 6.48 21.12
CA ASN A 17 20.96 7.91 21.08
C ASN A 17 21.40 8.61 19.77
N GLY A 18 20.46 8.87 18.87
CA GLY A 18 20.60 9.87 17.81
C GLY A 18 21.38 9.43 16.55
N GLY A 19 21.69 8.17 16.38
CA GLY A 19 22.30 7.65 15.14
C GLY A 19 21.30 7.64 13.99
N LYS A 20 21.75 7.98 12.79
CA LYS A 20 20.99 7.78 11.56
C LYS A 20 20.69 6.31 11.43
N ILE A 21 19.42 5.96 11.15
CA ILE A 21 19.01 4.59 10.88
C ILE A 21 19.70 4.16 9.59
N ASP A 22 20.62 3.20 9.69
CA ASP A 22 21.21 2.56 8.53
C ASP A 22 20.22 1.53 8.00
N HIS A 23 19.65 1.80 6.84
CA HIS A 23 18.71 0.91 6.18
C HIS A 23 19.32 -0.47 5.87
N ASP A 24 20.60 -0.51 5.62
CA ASP A 24 21.32 -1.75 5.31
C ASP A 24 21.43 -2.65 6.53
N TYR A 25 21.48 -2.04 7.72
CA TYR A 25 21.46 -2.77 8.99
C TYR A 25 20.12 -3.44 9.28
N ILE A 26 19.00 -2.76 8.97
CA ILE A 26 17.65 -3.32 9.17
C ILE A 26 17.39 -4.51 8.25
N LEU A 27 17.95 -4.48 7.04
CA LEU A 27 17.78 -5.52 6.04
C LEU A 27 18.82 -6.63 6.14
N GLY A 28 19.79 -6.53 7.08
CA GLY A 28 20.88 -7.50 7.22
C GLY A 28 21.84 -7.47 6.02
N LEU A 29 21.92 -6.34 5.31
CA LEU A 29 22.85 -6.09 4.24
C LEU A 29 24.15 -5.60 4.85
N GLU A 30 25.25 -6.27 4.56
CA GLU A 30 26.59 -5.83 5.03
C GLU A 30 26.96 -4.51 4.35
N SER A 31 27.15 -3.47 5.15
CA SER A 31 27.90 -2.32 4.70
C SER A 31 29.39 -2.69 4.69
N ASP A 32 30.01 -2.71 3.54
CA ASP A 32 31.46 -2.74 3.23
C ASP A 32 32.41 -3.63 4.06
N GLY A 33 31.92 -4.66 4.72
CA GLY A 33 32.75 -5.78 5.23
C GLY A 33 33.68 -5.45 6.40
N LYS A 34 33.43 -4.43 7.21
CA LYS A 34 34.32 -4.04 8.30
C LYS A 34 33.79 -4.13 9.72
N ASP A 35 32.52 -4.46 9.93
CA ASP A 35 32.02 -4.67 11.28
C ASP A 35 31.35 -6.04 11.42
N SER A 36 32.18 -7.06 11.72
CA SER A 36 31.78 -8.45 11.91
C SER A 36 31.18 -8.74 13.30
N SER A 37 30.89 -7.73 14.10
CA SER A 37 30.45 -7.92 15.50
C SER A 37 28.96 -8.16 15.66
N ILE A 38 28.16 -8.02 14.59
CA ILE A 38 26.71 -8.25 14.62
C ILE A 38 26.36 -9.39 13.67
N GLN A 39 26.66 -10.62 14.11
CA GLN A 39 26.11 -11.82 13.49
C GLN A 39 24.63 -11.98 13.90
N GLY A 40 23.74 -11.26 13.23
CA GLY A 40 22.39 -11.74 13.06
C GLY A 40 22.45 -12.97 12.12
N PRO A 41 21.60 -13.98 12.28
CA PRO A 41 21.63 -15.13 11.37
C PRO A 41 21.37 -14.64 9.95
N THR A 42 22.36 -14.76 9.08
CA THR A 42 22.21 -14.57 7.63
C THR A 42 21.31 -15.71 7.16
N LEU A 43 20.00 -15.45 7.10
CA LEU A 43 19.01 -16.48 6.85
C LEU A 43 18.96 -16.96 5.40
N LEU A 44 19.58 -16.22 4.48
CA LEU A 44 19.48 -16.53 3.05
C LEU A 44 20.78 -16.20 2.31
N SER A 45 21.20 -17.09 1.42
CA SER A 45 22.29 -16.83 0.47
C SER A 45 21.89 -15.77 -0.58
N ASN A 46 22.86 -15.21 -1.28
CA ASN A 46 22.60 -14.26 -2.36
C ASN A 46 21.79 -14.86 -3.54
N ALA A 47 21.81 -16.19 -3.71
CA ALA A 47 20.99 -16.89 -4.68
C ALA A 47 19.53 -16.96 -4.20
N GLU A 48 19.31 -17.32 -2.94
CA GLU A 48 17.99 -17.37 -2.32
C GLU A 48 17.33 -15.99 -2.25
N LYS A 49 18.12 -14.92 -2.06
CA LYS A 49 17.63 -13.52 -2.13
C LYS A 49 17.14 -13.15 -3.52
N ARG A 50 17.82 -13.63 -4.59
CA ARG A 50 17.40 -13.40 -5.98
C ARG A 50 16.10 -14.10 -6.31
N ASP A 51 15.95 -15.35 -5.89
CA ASP A 51 14.73 -16.12 -6.12
C ASP A 51 13.52 -15.49 -5.42
N LEU A 52 13.72 -14.89 -4.23
CA LEU A 52 12.67 -14.17 -3.51
C LEU A 52 12.21 -12.90 -4.24
N THR A 53 13.11 -12.20 -4.92
CA THR A 53 12.77 -11.03 -5.74
C THR A 53 11.97 -11.39 -6.98
N ASP A 54 12.25 -12.52 -7.61
CA ASP A 54 11.58 -13.00 -8.82
C ASP A 54 10.13 -13.46 -8.53
N ILE A 55 9.84 -13.90 -7.30
CA ILE A 55 8.49 -14.33 -6.88
C ILE A 55 7.58 -13.13 -6.54
N GLY A 56 8.07 -11.91 -6.67
CA GLY A 56 7.26 -10.70 -6.45
C GLY A 56 6.96 -10.40 -4.99
N PHE A 57 7.72 -10.95 -4.05
CA PHE A 57 7.72 -10.53 -2.67
C PHE A 57 8.30 -9.12 -2.57
N GLY A 58 7.43 -8.12 -2.59
CA GLY A 58 7.79 -6.72 -2.49
C GLY A 58 8.55 -6.33 -1.20
N PHE A 59 8.62 -7.23 -0.22
CA PHE A 59 9.41 -7.12 1.00
C PHE A 59 10.92 -7.21 0.77
N ILE A 60 11.30 -7.93 -0.28
CA ILE A 60 12.69 -8.19 -0.60
C ILE A 60 13.07 -7.54 -1.92
N ARG A 61 12.14 -6.82 -2.54
CA ARG A 61 12.62 -5.75 -3.39
C ARG A 61 13.38 -4.84 -2.46
N GLU A 62 14.70 -4.94 -2.59
CA GLU A 62 15.57 -3.85 -2.20
C GLU A 62 14.75 -2.57 -2.26
N PRO A 63 14.73 -1.72 -1.22
CA PRO A 63 14.37 -0.35 -1.47
C PRO A 63 15.10 -0.07 -2.75
N VAL A 64 14.43 0.37 -3.80
CA VAL A 64 15.07 0.64 -5.07
C VAL A 64 16.02 1.83 -4.84
N VAL A 65 16.99 1.57 -4.03
CA VAL A 65 18.34 2.00 -4.23
C VAL A 65 18.80 1.02 -5.30
N PRO A 66 18.82 1.40 -6.58
CA PRO A 66 19.46 0.59 -7.59
C PRO A 66 20.81 0.23 -6.97
N PRO A 67 21.30 -1.03 -7.10
CA PRO A 67 22.62 -1.38 -6.63
C PRO A 67 23.44 -0.18 -7.02
N ARG A 68 24.13 0.46 -6.07
CA ARG A 68 24.85 1.67 -6.38
C ARG A 68 25.57 1.35 -7.68
N ARG A 69 24.90 1.57 -8.82
CA ARG A 69 25.59 1.62 -10.09
C ARG A 69 26.61 2.62 -9.74
N ASP A 70 27.85 2.21 -9.84
CA ASP A 70 28.94 3.15 -9.64
C ASP A 70 28.58 4.41 -10.43
N LEU A 71 27.82 5.28 -9.82
CA LEU A 71 27.52 6.63 -10.26
C LEU A 71 28.73 7.48 -9.91
N SER A 72 29.91 6.84 -9.74
CA SER A 72 31.22 7.49 -9.61
C SER A 72 31.55 8.41 -10.79
N GLY A 73 30.66 8.45 -11.74
CA GLY A 73 30.61 9.45 -12.77
C GLY A 73 29.67 10.57 -12.45
N LYS A 74 29.96 11.42 -11.46
CA LYS A 74 29.66 12.84 -11.62
C LYS A 74 28.25 13.31 -11.23
N ASN A 75 28.21 14.09 -10.19
CA ASN A 75 27.15 15.01 -9.84
C ASN A 75 25.91 14.41 -9.17
N ASP A 76 26.10 13.59 -8.14
CA ASP A 76 25.04 13.31 -7.18
C ASP A 76 24.71 14.61 -6.43
N ILE A 77 23.58 15.21 -6.72
CA ILE A 77 23.08 16.37 -5.99
C ILE A 77 22.13 15.85 -4.93
N THR A 78 22.57 15.87 -3.68
CA THR A 78 21.69 15.61 -2.55
C THR A 78 20.96 16.89 -2.21
N GLY A 79 19.64 16.90 -2.33
CA GLY A 79 18.81 18.05 -2.06
C GLY A 79 17.41 17.66 -1.59
N ASP A 80 16.74 18.59 -0.93
CA ASP A 80 15.33 18.48 -0.63
C ASP A 80 14.52 18.59 -1.93
N ALA A 81 13.59 17.65 -2.17
CA ALA A 81 12.86 17.58 -3.43
C ALA A 81 11.93 18.78 -3.62
N GLU A 82 11.29 19.27 -2.57
CA GLU A 82 10.37 20.40 -2.63
C GLU A 82 11.09 21.67 -3.03
N SER A 83 12.29 21.89 -2.49
CA SER A 83 13.12 23.05 -2.79
C SER A 83 13.88 22.94 -4.11
N SER A 84 14.27 21.73 -4.51
CA SER A 84 15.16 21.52 -5.67
C SER A 84 14.40 21.38 -7.00
N LEU A 85 13.21 20.75 -6.98
CA LEU A 85 12.43 20.51 -8.20
C LEU A 85 12.02 21.80 -8.94
N PRO A 86 11.58 22.88 -8.27
CA PRO A 86 11.26 24.14 -8.96
C PRO A 86 12.46 24.74 -9.67
N LEU A 87 13.65 24.65 -9.08
CA LEU A 87 14.89 25.14 -9.69
C LEU A 87 15.25 24.32 -10.93
N LEU A 88 15.14 23.00 -10.85
CA LEU A 88 15.37 22.10 -11.97
C LEU A 88 14.38 22.37 -13.12
N ILE A 89 13.11 22.58 -12.83
CA ILE A 89 12.08 22.93 -13.83
C ILE A 89 12.46 24.24 -14.51
N SER A 90 12.83 25.27 -13.74
CA SER A 90 13.25 26.57 -14.28
C SER A 90 14.44 26.46 -15.23
N GLU A 91 15.45 25.65 -14.88
CA GLU A 91 16.61 25.41 -15.76
C GLU A 91 16.21 24.69 -17.06
N PHE A 92 15.30 23.70 -16.98
CA PHE A 92 14.77 23.05 -18.18
C PHE A 92 14.00 24.00 -19.09
N GLU A 93 13.20 24.91 -18.52
CA GLU A 93 12.47 25.92 -19.27
C GLU A 93 13.42 26.93 -19.94
N ALA A 94 14.51 27.32 -19.26
CA ALA A 94 15.55 28.17 -19.82
C ALA A 94 16.26 27.49 -21.00
N ILE A 95 16.65 26.21 -20.87
CA ILE A 95 17.25 25.41 -21.93
C ILE A 95 16.30 25.29 -23.13
N LYS A 96 15.02 25.02 -22.88
CA LYS A 96 13.98 24.95 -23.91
C LYS A 96 13.85 26.26 -24.69
N SER A 97 13.98 27.40 -24.01
CA SER A 97 13.87 28.72 -24.59
C SER A 97 15.12 29.16 -25.37
N SER A 98 16.27 28.57 -25.10
CA SER A 98 17.58 28.96 -25.69
C SER A 98 17.88 28.42 -27.10
N GLY A 99 16.89 27.80 -27.79
CA GLY A 99 17.00 27.50 -29.22
C GLY A 99 17.40 26.07 -29.63
N SER A 100 17.55 25.13 -28.69
CA SER A 100 17.68 23.69 -29.00
C SER A 100 16.34 23.03 -29.29
N SER A 101 15.34 23.82 -29.62
CA SER A 101 13.90 23.52 -29.43
C SER A 101 13.37 22.41 -30.35
N GLU A 102 13.87 22.30 -31.57
CA GLU A 102 13.26 21.40 -32.55
C GLU A 102 13.64 19.92 -32.33
N ALA A 103 14.93 19.66 -32.17
CA ALA A 103 15.43 18.30 -31.89
C ALA A 103 14.93 17.76 -30.52
N ILE A 104 14.85 18.64 -29.52
CA ILE A 104 14.28 18.31 -28.19
C ILE A 104 12.79 18.04 -28.31
N SER A 105 12.06 18.87 -29.07
CA SER A 105 10.61 18.70 -29.28
C SER A 105 10.29 17.43 -30.06
N GLU A 106 11.06 17.09 -31.07
CA GLU A 106 10.91 15.83 -31.82
C GLU A 106 11.22 14.61 -30.93
N ARG A 107 12.29 14.69 -30.14
CA ARG A 107 12.62 13.61 -29.18
C ARG A 107 11.55 13.42 -28.12
N ILE A 108 10.99 14.50 -27.57
CA ILE A 108 9.90 14.44 -26.61
C ILE A 108 8.65 13.83 -27.27
N LYS A 109 8.28 14.27 -28.48
CA LYS A 109 7.14 13.73 -29.21
C LYS A 109 7.28 12.24 -29.50
N SER A 110 8.43 11.82 -30.02
CA SER A 110 8.74 10.43 -30.32
C SER A 110 8.66 9.57 -29.06
N TYR A 111 9.41 9.96 -28.02
CA TYR A 111 9.46 9.25 -26.76
C TYR A 111 8.10 9.17 -26.07
N THR A 112 7.35 10.27 -26.03
CA THR A 112 6.03 10.33 -25.40
C THR A 112 5.02 9.46 -26.13
N LYS A 113 4.97 9.53 -27.47
CA LYS A 113 4.04 8.73 -28.28
C LYS A 113 4.27 7.23 -28.11
N GLU A 114 5.52 6.79 -28.20
CA GLU A 114 5.88 5.39 -28.05
C GLU A 114 5.59 4.87 -26.65
N ASN A 115 6.01 5.58 -25.61
CA ASN A 115 5.79 5.16 -24.24
C ASN A 115 4.32 5.19 -23.83
N ILE A 116 3.53 6.15 -24.28
CA ILE A 116 2.09 6.18 -24.04
C ILE A 116 1.42 4.95 -24.68
N SER A 117 1.78 4.61 -25.91
CA SER A 117 1.21 3.44 -26.59
C SER A 117 1.55 2.15 -25.84
N ILE A 118 2.83 1.96 -25.48
CA ILE A 118 3.28 0.78 -24.71
C ILE A 118 2.55 0.71 -23.37
N TYR A 119 2.46 1.83 -22.66
CA TYR A 119 1.77 1.89 -21.38
C TYR A 119 0.28 1.56 -21.49
N GLN A 120 -0.41 2.08 -22.51
CA GLN A 120 -1.83 1.81 -22.74
C GLN A 120 -2.08 0.33 -23.08
N ASP A 121 -1.21 -0.28 -23.89
CA ASP A 121 -1.30 -1.70 -24.24
C ASP A 121 -1.05 -2.60 -23.01
N GLU A 122 -0.05 -2.28 -22.20
CA GLU A 122 0.23 -3.01 -20.95
C GLU A 122 -0.91 -2.86 -19.93
N LEU A 123 -1.45 -1.66 -19.81
CA LEU A 123 -2.60 -1.40 -18.95
C LEU A 123 -3.81 -2.22 -19.40
N LYS A 124 -4.11 -2.23 -20.70
CA LYS A 124 -5.21 -3.00 -21.26
C LYS A 124 -5.05 -4.48 -20.98
N LYS A 125 -3.89 -5.06 -21.26
CA LYS A 125 -3.58 -6.47 -20.97
C LYS A 125 -3.73 -6.78 -19.47
N THR A 126 -3.29 -5.86 -18.60
CA THR A 126 -3.40 -6.01 -17.14
C THR A 126 -4.86 -5.98 -16.71
N LEU A 127 -5.67 -5.08 -17.23
CA LEU A 127 -7.09 -4.99 -16.93
C LEU A 127 -7.87 -6.22 -17.43
N GLU A 128 -7.52 -6.74 -18.60
CA GLU A 128 -8.12 -7.97 -19.12
C GLU A 128 -7.81 -9.18 -18.23
N LYS A 129 -6.56 -9.31 -17.75
CA LYS A 129 -6.18 -10.35 -16.80
C LYS A 129 -6.93 -10.22 -15.46
N LYS A 130 -7.11 -8.98 -14.98
CA LYS A 130 -7.81 -8.69 -13.72
C LYS A 130 -9.32 -8.94 -13.80
N ARG A 131 -9.90 -9.01 -14.99
CA ARG A 131 -11.32 -9.35 -15.17
C ARG A 131 -11.65 -10.83 -14.97
N LYS A 132 -10.65 -11.69 -14.86
CA LYS A 132 -10.86 -13.09 -14.49
C LYS A 132 -11.50 -13.13 -13.09
N GLY A 133 -12.62 -13.83 -12.94
CA GLY A 133 -13.37 -13.89 -11.69
C GLY A 133 -14.20 -12.62 -11.38
N TRP A 134 -14.47 -11.76 -12.37
CA TRP A 134 -15.19 -10.50 -12.18
C TRP A 134 -16.53 -10.64 -11.43
N ASN A 135 -17.30 -11.69 -11.75
CA ASN A 135 -18.59 -11.97 -11.13
C ASN A 135 -18.52 -13.08 -10.08
N SER A 136 -17.32 -13.40 -9.58
CA SER A 136 -17.17 -14.42 -8.56
C SER A 136 -17.73 -13.95 -7.21
N SER A 137 -18.22 -14.91 -6.44
CA SER A 137 -18.50 -14.78 -5.02
C SER A 137 -17.65 -15.83 -4.29
N PRO A 138 -16.79 -15.44 -3.35
CA PRO A 138 -16.56 -14.08 -2.84
C PRO A 138 -16.02 -13.08 -3.88
N VAL A 139 -16.10 -11.79 -3.55
CA VAL A 139 -15.81 -10.67 -4.45
C VAL A 139 -14.35 -10.63 -4.87
N SER A 140 -14.11 -10.46 -6.17
CA SER A 140 -12.74 -10.25 -6.66
C SER A 140 -12.23 -8.86 -6.32
N LEU A 141 -10.93 -8.75 -6.03
CA LEU A 141 -10.32 -7.44 -5.73
C LEU A 141 -10.43 -6.47 -6.89
N ALA A 142 -10.31 -6.97 -8.12
CA ALA A 142 -10.46 -6.12 -9.30
C ALA A 142 -11.85 -5.48 -9.36
N ARG A 143 -12.90 -6.24 -9.03
CA ARG A 143 -14.27 -5.72 -8.97
C ARG A 143 -14.44 -4.70 -7.85
N LEU A 144 -13.92 -4.98 -6.66
CA LEU A 144 -13.97 -4.08 -5.51
C LEU A 144 -13.41 -2.68 -5.85
N TYR A 145 -12.22 -2.61 -6.47
CA TYR A 145 -11.60 -1.34 -6.84
C TYR A 145 -12.29 -0.65 -8.03
N SER A 146 -12.70 -1.41 -9.03
CA SER A 146 -13.30 -0.85 -10.25
C SER A 146 -14.68 -0.26 -10.03
N GLU A 147 -15.48 -0.85 -9.14
CA GLU A 147 -16.82 -0.33 -8.82
C GLU A 147 -16.76 0.95 -7.99
N LEU A 148 -15.72 1.11 -7.20
CA LEU A 148 -15.53 2.30 -6.36
C LEU A 148 -15.06 3.50 -7.18
N TRP A 149 -14.13 3.30 -8.13
CA TRP A 149 -13.48 4.38 -8.85
C TRP A 149 -14.43 5.39 -9.51
N PRO A 150 -15.44 4.99 -10.31
CA PRO A 150 -16.37 5.93 -10.93
C PRO A 150 -17.12 6.81 -9.94
N MET A 151 -17.27 6.37 -8.69
CA MET A 151 -18.04 7.05 -7.66
C MET A 151 -17.22 8.08 -6.87
N ILE A 152 -15.89 7.94 -6.85
CA ILE A 152 -15.01 8.84 -6.09
C ILE A 152 -14.13 9.75 -6.95
N LYS A 153 -13.92 9.44 -8.23
CA LYS A 153 -12.96 10.12 -9.11
C LYS A 153 -13.13 11.63 -9.20
N ASP A 154 -14.36 12.10 -9.10
CA ASP A 154 -14.71 13.52 -9.20
C ASP A 154 -14.78 14.23 -7.84
N LEU A 155 -14.63 13.49 -6.74
CA LEU A 155 -14.55 14.02 -5.39
C LEU A 155 -13.12 14.49 -5.06
N ASP A 156 -12.96 15.21 -3.96
CA ASP A 156 -11.66 15.40 -3.33
C ASP A 156 -11.42 14.23 -2.37
N TRP A 157 -10.51 13.34 -2.75
CA TRP A 157 -10.25 12.10 -2.02
C TRP A 157 -8.76 11.82 -1.86
N CYS A 158 -8.42 11.03 -0.87
CA CYS A 158 -7.12 10.41 -0.76
C CYS A 158 -7.24 8.94 -0.35
N LEU A 159 -6.34 8.10 -0.87
CA LEU A 159 -6.16 6.73 -0.43
C LEU A 159 -5.08 6.71 0.66
N SER A 160 -5.45 6.35 1.87
CA SER A 160 -4.56 6.30 3.03
C SER A 160 -4.04 4.91 3.34
N SER A 161 -4.68 3.91 2.77
CA SER A 161 -4.32 2.52 2.97
C SER A 161 -3.36 2.08 1.89
N PRO A 162 -2.17 1.70 2.26
CA PRO A 162 -1.32 0.92 1.41
C PRO A 162 -1.79 -0.52 1.47
N THR A 163 -2.93 -0.91 1.06
CA THR A 163 -3.28 -2.34 1.00
C THR A 163 -2.11 -3.11 0.43
N VAL A 164 -1.28 -3.30 1.31
CA VAL A 164 0.06 -3.56 1.27
C VAL A 164 0.36 -4.60 0.21
N PHE A 165 0.80 -5.35 0.02
CA PHE A 165 1.44 -6.32 -0.81
C PHE A 165 0.51 -7.00 -1.81
N SER A 166 -0.78 -7.03 -1.54
CA SER A 166 -1.69 -7.84 -2.32
C SER A 166 -2.38 -7.12 -3.46
N SER A 167 -2.59 -5.84 -3.34
CA SER A 167 -3.44 -5.19 -4.30
C SER A 167 -2.96 -3.80 -4.67
N ARG A 168 -1.92 -3.73 -5.43
CA ARG A 168 -1.65 -2.53 -6.21
C ARG A 168 -2.73 -2.30 -7.29
N HIS A 169 -3.97 -2.75 -6.99
CA HIS A 169 -5.07 -2.61 -7.93
C HIS A 169 -5.39 -1.16 -8.20
N HIS A 170 -5.27 -0.28 -7.19
CA HIS A 170 -5.43 1.15 -7.42
C HIS A 170 -4.39 1.70 -8.42
N VAL A 171 -3.19 1.13 -8.48
CA VAL A 171 -2.21 1.50 -9.49
C VAL A 171 -2.66 0.93 -10.85
N GLY A 172 -2.98 1.81 -11.76
CA GLY A 172 -3.47 1.49 -13.09
C GLY A 172 -4.99 1.26 -13.20
N MET A 173 -5.75 1.38 -12.11
CA MET A 173 -7.22 1.39 -12.13
C MET A 173 -7.80 2.74 -11.69
N TRP A 174 -7.04 3.50 -10.92
CA TRP A 174 -7.39 4.84 -10.44
C TRP A 174 -6.38 5.87 -10.93
N ASP A 175 -6.84 7.07 -11.24
CA ASP A 175 -5.98 8.17 -11.65
C ASP A 175 -5.47 8.93 -10.43
N HIS A 176 -4.22 8.71 -10.06
CA HIS A 176 -3.53 9.43 -8.99
C HIS A 176 -2.89 10.72 -9.50
N ASN A 177 -3.67 11.57 -10.14
CA ASN A 177 -3.22 12.81 -10.80
C ASN A 177 -3.33 14.07 -9.93
N LYS A 178 -3.83 13.94 -8.70
CA LYS A 178 -3.96 15.04 -7.74
C LYS A 178 -2.94 14.89 -6.62
N PRO A 179 -2.36 15.99 -6.10
CA PRO A 179 -1.53 15.94 -4.91
C PRO A 179 -2.28 15.29 -3.74
N TYR A 180 -1.57 14.42 -3.01
CA TYR A 180 -2.10 13.68 -1.87
C TYR A 180 -3.25 12.70 -2.18
N SER A 181 -3.47 12.33 -3.44
CA SER A 181 -4.42 11.27 -3.79
C SER A 181 -3.98 9.89 -3.29
N TYR A 182 -2.69 9.71 -3.02
CA TYR A 182 -2.13 8.53 -2.36
C TYR A 182 -1.11 8.97 -1.31
N LEU A 183 -1.30 8.52 -0.08
CA LEU A 183 -0.44 8.92 1.06
C LEU A 183 0.79 8.02 1.25
N GLY A 184 0.96 7.03 0.38
CA GLY A 184 2.09 6.11 0.44
C GLY A 184 1.92 5.02 1.49
N MET A 185 2.98 4.26 1.71
CA MET A 185 3.04 3.21 2.74
C MET A 185 4.10 3.55 3.79
N HIS A 186 3.94 2.94 4.96
CA HIS A 186 4.96 2.98 5.99
C HIS A 186 6.20 2.19 5.55
N GLY A 187 7.38 2.73 5.74
CA GLY A 187 8.63 2.10 5.30
C GLY A 187 9.00 0.82 6.06
N ALA A 188 8.46 0.63 7.26
CA ALA A 188 8.82 -0.48 8.13
C ALA A 188 7.97 -1.75 7.96
N GLY A 189 6.94 -1.74 7.13
CA GLY A 189 6.08 -2.91 6.86
C GLY A 189 5.27 -3.43 8.06
N GLY A 190 5.02 -2.60 9.10
CA GLY A 190 4.28 -3.00 10.31
C GLY A 190 2.81 -3.27 10.03
N ILE A 191 2.28 -4.39 10.50
CA ILE A 191 0.85 -4.73 10.44
C ILE A 191 0.11 -3.89 11.49
N GLY A 192 -1.15 -3.51 11.18
CA GLY A 192 -1.97 -2.65 12.03
C GLY A 192 -1.86 -1.16 11.70
N TYR A 193 -1.12 -0.80 10.66
CA TYR A 193 -0.88 0.59 10.27
C TYR A 193 -2.11 1.25 9.62
N CYS A 194 -2.84 0.52 8.77
CA CYS A 194 -3.79 1.12 7.82
C CYS A 194 -4.89 1.94 8.49
N ILE A 195 -5.56 1.39 9.49
CA ILE A 195 -6.68 2.09 10.13
C ILE A 195 -6.23 3.29 10.97
N GLY A 196 -5.06 3.19 11.63
CA GLY A 196 -4.47 4.30 12.37
C GLY A 196 -4.05 5.45 11.45
N ALA A 197 -3.40 5.12 10.31
CA ALA A 197 -3.04 6.10 9.29
C ALA A 197 -4.27 6.77 8.68
N SER A 198 -5.35 6.00 8.46
CA SER A 198 -6.62 6.52 7.94
C SER A 198 -7.29 7.46 8.92
N ALA A 199 -7.24 7.19 10.21
CA ALA A 199 -7.72 8.12 11.23
C ALA A 199 -6.91 9.42 11.24
N GLY A 200 -5.58 9.34 11.17
CA GLY A 200 -4.71 10.51 11.04
C GLY A 200 -4.99 11.32 9.76
N ALA A 201 -5.13 10.63 8.63
CA ALA A 201 -5.50 11.26 7.36
C ALA A 201 -6.88 11.93 7.44
N GLY A 202 -7.87 11.26 8.07
CA GLY A 202 -9.21 11.80 8.31
C GLY A 202 -9.19 13.08 9.13
N LEU A 203 -8.35 13.12 10.16
CA LEU A 203 -8.17 14.32 10.97
C LEU A 203 -7.62 15.50 10.15
N ALA A 204 -6.64 15.24 9.30
CA ALA A 204 -6.07 16.24 8.40
C ALA A 204 -7.06 16.67 7.29
N ALA A 205 -7.86 15.72 6.79
CA ALA A 205 -8.84 15.94 5.72
C ALA A 205 -10.09 16.71 6.17
N LYS A 206 -10.48 16.56 7.42
CA LYS A 206 -11.74 17.11 7.97
C LYS A 206 -11.92 18.62 7.70
N LYS A 207 -10.84 19.40 7.74
CA LYS A 207 -10.89 20.85 7.49
C LYS A 207 -10.91 21.20 6.01
N ARG A 208 -10.72 20.23 5.11
CA ARG A 208 -10.55 20.44 3.65
C ARG A 208 -11.70 19.88 2.83
N ASN A 209 -12.74 19.38 3.46
CA ASN A 209 -13.85 18.68 2.79
C ASN A 209 -13.38 17.51 1.90
N ARG A 210 -12.28 16.88 2.28
CA ARG A 210 -11.69 15.73 1.59
C ARG A 210 -12.15 14.45 2.27
N ILE A 211 -12.49 13.43 1.50
CA ILE A 211 -12.77 12.09 2.02
C ILE A 211 -11.52 11.21 2.01
N VAL A 212 -11.44 10.34 2.98
CA VAL A 212 -10.35 9.35 3.09
C VAL A 212 -10.90 7.98 2.73
N ILE A 213 -10.27 7.34 1.77
CA ILE A 213 -10.57 5.95 1.40
C ILE A 213 -9.53 5.05 2.07
N ASN A 214 -10.01 4.07 2.81
CA ASN A 214 -9.21 3.04 3.43
C ASN A 214 -9.67 1.67 2.93
N ILE A 215 -8.83 0.99 2.14
CA ILE A 215 -9.06 -0.41 1.80
C ILE A 215 -8.31 -1.24 2.83
N GLN A 216 -9.01 -1.81 3.78
CA GLN A 216 -8.48 -2.37 5.01
C GLN A 216 -8.43 -3.89 4.94
N CYS A 217 -7.25 -4.48 5.16
CA CYS A 217 -7.15 -5.93 5.32
C CYS A 217 -7.70 -6.39 6.67
N ASP A 218 -8.34 -7.54 6.68
CA ASP A 218 -8.95 -8.14 7.86
C ASP A 218 -7.93 -8.40 8.99
N GLY A 219 -6.86 -9.09 8.69
CA GLY A 219 -5.80 -9.36 9.66
C GLY A 219 -5.12 -8.10 10.18
N ASP A 220 -4.93 -7.08 9.33
CA ASP A 220 -4.32 -5.81 9.70
C ASP A 220 -5.19 -5.03 10.70
N LEU A 221 -6.51 -5.03 10.51
CA LEU A 221 -7.43 -4.36 11.43
C LEU A 221 -7.38 -4.94 12.85
N ASN A 222 -7.17 -6.24 12.98
CA ASN A 222 -7.15 -6.90 14.29
C ASN A 222 -6.02 -6.43 15.20
N TYR A 223 -4.97 -5.80 14.67
CA TYR A 223 -3.87 -5.27 15.48
C TYR A 223 -4.22 -3.95 16.17
N THR A 224 -5.05 -3.11 15.55
CA THR A 224 -5.36 -1.77 16.06
C THR A 224 -6.84 -1.39 15.88
N PRO A 225 -7.80 -2.25 16.24
CA PRO A 225 -9.22 -2.00 16.00
C PRO A 225 -9.75 -0.78 16.76
N GLY A 226 -9.10 -0.38 17.87
CA GLY A 226 -9.46 0.82 18.61
C GLY A 226 -9.40 2.13 17.80
N SER A 227 -8.71 2.13 16.66
CA SER A 227 -8.72 3.28 15.75
C SER A 227 -10.08 3.52 15.08
N LEU A 228 -10.95 2.50 15.04
CA LEU A 228 -12.37 2.67 14.64
C LEU A 228 -13.09 3.61 15.60
N TRP A 229 -12.90 3.42 16.90
CA TRP A 229 -13.44 4.34 17.90
C TRP A 229 -12.92 5.77 17.72
N THR A 230 -11.62 5.94 17.44
CA THR A 230 -11.03 7.24 17.18
C THR A 230 -11.70 7.92 15.98
N ALA A 231 -11.94 7.18 14.91
CA ALA A 231 -12.63 7.69 13.72
C ALA A 231 -14.07 8.11 14.04
N ALA A 232 -14.82 7.29 14.78
CA ALA A 232 -16.19 7.58 15.21
C ALA A 232 -16.24 8.79 16.16
N HIS A 233 -15.42 8.79 17.21
CA HIS A 233 -15.38 9.86 18.23
C HIS A 233 -15.09 11.22 17.61
N HIS A 234 -14.18 11.29 16.68
CA HIS A 234 -13.80 12.52 16.01
C HIS A 234 -14.62 12.82 14.75
N LYS A 235 -15.59 11.96 14.38
CA LYS A 235 -16.40 12.10 13.17
C LYS A 235 -15.52 12.36 11.94
N LEU A 236 -14.60 11.45 11.69
CA LEU A 236 -13.62 11.59 10.63
C LEU A 236 -14.21 11.14 9.30
N PRO A 237 -13.96 11.85 8.19
CA PRO A 237 -14.50 11.51 6.87
C PRO A 237 -13.75 10.33 6.26
N VAL A 238 -13.83 9.15 6.89
CA VAL A 238 -13.13 7.93 6.50
C VAL A 238 -14.13 6.87 6.05
N LEU A 239 -14.03 6.46 4.80
CA LEU A 239 -14.70 5.29 4.25
C LEU A 239 -13.74 4.10 4.31
N THR A 240 -14.01 3.16 5.21
CA THR A 240 -13.26 1.91 5.34
C THR A 240 -13.98 0.81 4.58
N ILE A 241 -13.31 0.20 3.62
CA ILE A 241 -13.78 -0.96 2.86
C ILE A 241 -12.88 -2.14 3.22
N MET A 242 -13.47 -3.15 3.85
CA MET A 242 -12.71 -4.34 4.23
C MET A 242 -12.40 -5.18 3.00
N HIS A 243 -11.16 -5.56 2.86
CA HIS A 243 -10.69 -6.68 2.07
C HIS A 243 -10.60 -7.88 3.02
N ASN A 244 -11.75 -8.52 3.25
CA ASN A 244 -11.89 -9.61 4.20
C ASN A 244 -11.77 -10.96 3.48
N ASN A 245 -10.56 -11.47 3.40
CA ASN A 245 -10.27 -12.80 2.85
C ASN A 245 -10.17 -13.89 3.93
N ARG A 246 -10.53 -13.56 5.16
CA ARG A 246 -10.59 -14.46 6.32
C ARG A 246 -9.23 -15.07 6.68
N GLY A 247 -8.16 -14.27 6.54
CA GLY A 247 -6.83 -14.76 6.91
C GLY A 247 -5.65 -13.84 6.56
N TYR A 248 -4.50 -14.22 7.10
CA TYR A 248 -3.20 -13.63 6.80
C TYR A 248 -2.64 -14.29 5.54
N HIS A 249 -3.18 -13.91 4.38
CA HIS A 249 -2.92 -14.63 3.13
C HIS A 249 -1.49 -14.43 2.60
N GLN A 250 -0.88 -13.31 2.90
CA GLN A 250 0.52 -13.04 2.59
C GLN A 250 1.43 -14.05 3.32
N GLU A 251 1.15 -14.32 4.57
CA GLU A 251 1.87 -15.27 5.41
C GLU A 251 1.68 -16.70 4.91
N VAL A 252 0.46 -17.06 4.47
CA VAL A 252 0.20 -18.35 3.83
C VAL A 252 1.07 -18.55 2.59
N MET A 253 1.15 -17.53 1.73
CA MET A 253 1.99 -17.58 0.52
C MET A 253 3.47 -17.75 0.88
N TYR A 254 3.94 -17.02 1.89
CA TYR A 254 5.32 -17.14 2.35
C TYR A 254 5.61 -18.51 2.96
N LEU A 255 4.71 -19.05 3.77
CA LEU A 255 4.82 -20.39 4.32
C LEU A 255 4.87 -21.45 3.23
N HIS A 256 4.03 -21.30 2.19
CA HIS A 256 4.04 -22.19 1.03
C HIS A 256 5.41 -22.17 0.32
N TYR A 257 5.93 -20.97 0.05
CA TYR A 257 7.24 -20.79 -0.55
C TYR A 257 8.34 -21.44 0.30
N MET A 258 8.38 -21.13 1.60
CA MET A 258 9.41 -21.68 2.51
C MET A 258 9.30 -23.18 2.70
N ALA A 259 8.10 -23.73 2.65
CA ALA A 259 7.90 -25.19 2.65
C ALA A 259 8.52 -25.82 1.41
N GLY A 260 8.32 -25.21 0.23
CA GLY A 260 8.96 -25.66 -1.02
C GLY A 260 10.49 -25.61 -0.95
N VAL A 261 11.07 -24.49 -0.51
CA VAL A 261 12.52 -24.33 -0.33
C VAL A 261 13.12 -25.38 0.61
N ARG A 262 12.38 -25.76 1.65
CA ARG A 262 12.83 -26.69 2.69
C ARG A 262 12.36 -28.13 2.49
N GLY A 263 11.67 -28.45 1.40
CA GLY A 263 11.11 -29.79 1.15
C GLY A 263 10.13 -30.25 2.24
N ARG A 264 9.34 -29.34 2.82
CA ARG A 264 8.36 -29.61 3.88
C ARG A 264 6.94 -29.66 3.34
N GLY A 265 6.05 -30.36 4.03
CA GLY A 265 4.62 -30.37 3.73
C GLY A 265 3.96 -29.03 4.01
N THR A 266 2.82 -28.79 3.34
CA THR A 266 2.03 -27.54 3.40
C THR A 266 0.70 -27.71 4.14
N ASP A 267 0.43 -28.90 4.67
CA ASP A 267 -0.82 -29.31 5.31
C ASP A 267 -1.18 -28.47 6.55
N ARG A 268 -0.20 -27.86 7.20
CA ARG A 268 -0.34 -27.06 8.42
C ARG A 268 -0.22 -25.56 8.22
N MET A 269 -0.16 -25.07 6.99
CA MET A 269 0.00 -23.63 6.72
C MET A 269 -1.18 -22.77 7.22
N HIS A 270 -2.35 -23.39 7.39
CA HIS A 270 -3.55 -22.72 7.89
C HIS A 270 -3.49 -22.40 9.39
N ILE A 271 -2.61 -23.05 10.16
CA ILE A 271 -2.50 -22.84 11.60
C ILE A 271 -1.88 -21.47 11.87
N GLY A 272 -2.62 -20.60 12.56
CA GLY A 272 -2.20 -19.23 12.88
C GLY A 272 -2.31 -18.22 11.74
N THR A 273 -2.74 -18.66 10.54
CA THR A 273 -2.89 -17.76 9.38
C THR A 273 -4.33 -17.61 8.90
N THR A 274 -5.27 -18.38 9.43
CA THR A 274 -6.69 -18.26 9.11
C THR A 274 -7.47 -17.60 10.23
N LEU A 275 -8.41 -16.73 9.86
CA LEU A 275 -9.33 -16.02 10.76
C LEU A 275 -10.72 -16.65 10.65
N ARG A 276 -10.83 -17.87 11.14
CA ARG A 276 -12.05 -18.72 11.06
C ARG A 276 -12.30 -19.37 12.42
N ASP A 277 -13.51 -19.83 12.61
CA ASP A 277 -13.94 -20.61 13.78
C ASP A 277 -13.71 -19.89 15.13
N PRO A 278 -14.31 -18.71 15.36
CA PRO A 278 -15.37 -18.09 14.57
C PRO A 278 -14.86 -17.11 13.50
N PHE A 279 -15.68 -16.81 12.50
CA PHE A 279 -15.44 -15.67 11.62
C PHE A 279 -15.66 -14.35 12.37
N ILE A 280 -14.82 -13.37 12.08
CA ILE A 280 -14.99 -12.02 12.62
C ILE A 280 -15.97 -11.25 11.72
N ASP A 281 -16.99 -10.68 12.35
CA ASP A 281 -17.95 -9.77 11.73
C ASP A 281 -17.44 -8.33 11.94
N TYR A 282 -16.76 -7.79 10.93
CA TYR A 282 -16.16 -6.47 11.02
C TYR A 282 -17.17 -5.34 10.97
N ALA A 283 -18.34 -5.57 10.39
CA ALA A 283 -19.44 -4.61 10.46
C ALA A 283 -19.91 -4.44 11.91
N LYS A 284 -20.20 -5.53 12.62
CA LYS A 284 -20.56 -5.47 14.05
C LYS A 284 -19.44 -4.94 14.92
N LEU A 285 -18.19 -5.25 14.58
CA LEU A 285 -17.04 -4.70 15.30
C LEU A 285 -17.01 -3.17 15.16
N ALA A 286 -17.24 -2.64 13.96
CA ALA A 286 -17.31 -1.19 13.73
C ALA A 286 -18.47 -0.54 14.49
N GLU A 287 -19.66 -1.16 14.50
CA GLU A 287 -20.81 -0.70 15.29
C GLU A 287 -20.49 -0.64 16.78
N ALA A 288 -19.81 -1.67 17.31
CA ALA A 288 -19.41 -1.69 18.73
C ALA A 288 -18.44 -0.54 19.07
N TYR A 289 -17.69 -0.02 18.10
CA TYR A 289 -16.85 1.18 18.23
C TYR A 289 -17.58 2.49 17.87
N GLY A 290 -18.86 2.43 17.54
CA GLY A 290 -19.69 3.60 17.26
C GLY A 290 -19.64 4.11 15.81
N MET A 291 -19.13 3.31 14.88
CA MET A 291 -19.18 3.62 13.45
C MET A 291 -20.43 3.05 12.78
N ASN A 292 -20.97 3.78 11.82
CA ASN A 292 -21.93 3.20 10.89
C ASN A 292 -21.25 2.15 10.02
N SER A 293 -21.93 1.04 9.75
CA SER A 293 -21.37 -0.04 8.98
C SER A 293 -22.40 -0.86 8.24
N GLU A 294 -21.95 -1.70 7.32
CA GLU A 294 -22.74 -2.74 6.68
C GLU A 294 -21.87 -3.92 6.21
N GLY A 295 -22.49 -5.05 6.06
CA GLY A 295 -21.82 -6.29 5.65
C GLY A 295 -22.12 -7.44 6.61
N PRO A 296 -21.47 -8.61 6.43
CA PRO A 296 -20.55 -8.90 5.34
C PRO A 296 -21.24 -9.06 3.97
N LEU A 297 -20.63 -8.48 2.92
CA LEU A 297 -21.08 -8.57 1.53
C LEU A 297 -20.27 -9.62 0.79
N GLU A 298 -20.91 -10.57 0.14
CA GLU A 298 -20.27 -11.60 -0.68
C GLU A 298 -20.65 -11.51 -2.16
N ASN A 299 -21.80 -10.87 -2.47
CA ASN A 299 -22.25 -10.68 -3.83
C ASN A 299 -21.67 -9.38 -4.41
N PRO A 300 -20.91 -9.43 -5.53
CA PRO A 300 -20.32 -8.24 -6.14
C PRO A 300 -21.36 -7.22 -6.63
N ASP A 301 -22.60 -7.62 -6.89
CA ASP A 301 -23.65 -6.71 -7.36
C ASP A 301 -24.16 -5.76 -6.26
N ASP A 302 -23.92 -6.09 -5.00
CA ASP A 302 -24.31 -5.25 -3.86
C ASP A 302 -23.30 -4.10 -3.60
N LEU A 303 -22.09 -4.19 -4.15
CA LEU A 303 -21.01 -3.22 -3.89
C LEU A 303 -21.40 -1.79 -4.20
N LYS A 304 -22.00 -1.55 -5.38
CA LYS A 304 -22.33 -0.20 -5.82
C LYS A 304 -23.29 0.50 -4.89
N ALA A 305 -24.31 -0.22 -4.40
CA ALA A 305 -25.28 0.31 -3.47
C ALA A 305 -24.64 0.62 -2.10
N ALA A 306 -23.79 -0.29 -1.61
CA ALA A 306 -23.04 -0.12 -0.37
C ALA A 306 -22.07 1.08 -0.44
N TYR A 307 -21.32 1.20 -1.53
CA TYR A 307 -20.44 2.35 -1.74
C TYR A 307 -21.19 3.67 -1.76
N SER A 308 -22.38 3.71 -2.39
CA SER A 308 -23.21 4.90 -2.40
C SER A 308 -23.63 5.34 -0.99
N ARG A 309 -24.02 4.39 -0.14
CA ARG A 309 -24.38 4.67 1.26
C ARG A 309 -23.16 5.13 2.06
N GLY A 310 -22.03 4.44 1.94
CA GLY A 310 -20.80 4.77 2.63
C GLY A 310 -20.27 6.14 2.22
N ILE A 311 -20.20 6.45 0.93
CA ILE A 311 -19.75 7.76 0.42
C ILE A 311 -20.67 8.86 0.95
N LYS A 312 -22.01 8.65 0.91
CA LYS A 312 -22.95 9.62 1.46
C LYS A 312 -22.68 9.88 2.94
N SER A 313 -22.51 8.84 3.75
CA SER A 313 -22.21 8.96 5.18
C SER A 313 -20.96 9.78 5.43
N VAL A 314 -19.90 9.52 4.69
CA VAL A 314 -18.61 10.22 4.86
C VAL A 314 -18.69 11.68 4.43
N LEU A 315 -19.44 11.97 3.38
CA LEU A 315 -19.70 13.36 2.94
C LEU A 315 -20.54 14.12 3.97
N ASP A 316 -21.43 13.42 4.70
CA ASP A 316 -22.20 13.97 5.81
C ASP A 316 -21.36 14.10 7.11
N GLY A 317 -20.07 13.73 7.06
CA GLY A 317 -19.11 13.85 8.16
C GLY A 317 -19.08 12.68 9.14
N GLU A 318 -19.72 11.56 8.83
CA GLU A 318 -19.73 10.36 9.67
C GLU A 318 -18.91 9.24 9.03
N PRO A 319 -17.97 8.60 9.75
CA PRO A 319 -17.18 7.49 9.22
C PRO A 319 -18.06 6.29 8.93
N TYR A 320 -17.64 5.48 7.98
CA TYR A 320 -18.39 4.32 7.55
C TYR A 320 -17.50 3.13 7.24
N LEU A 321 -17.94 1.91 7.62
CA LEU A 321 -17.24 0.68 7.30
C LEU A 321 -18.13 -0.24 6.47
N ILE A 322 -17.58 -0.80 5.39
CA ILE A 322 -18.24 -1.83 4.56
C ILE A 322 -17.37 -3.09 4.66
N ASP A 323 -17.94 -4.16 5.25
CA ASP A 323 -17.26 -5.47 5.29
C ASP A 323 -17.55 -6.24 3.99
N VAL A 324 -16.51 -6.45 3.17
CA VAL A 324 -16.60 -7.18 1.91
C VAL A 324 -15.78 -8.45 2.00
N ILE A 325 -16.46 -9.59 1.86
CA ILE A 325 -15.78 -10.88 1.75
C ILE A 325 -15.20 -11.01 0.35
N THR A 326 -13.89 -11.17 0.30
CA THR A 326 -13.15 -11.22 -0.95
C THR A 326 -12.53 -12.58 -1.19
N GLU A 327 -12.24 -12.85 -2.46
CA GLU A 327 -11.44 -14.01 -2.80
C GLU A 327 -10.05 -13.95 -2.12
N PRO A 328 -9.48 -15.10 -1.76
CA PRO A 328 -8.07 -15.18 -1.41
C PRO A 328 -7.22 -14.68 -2.57
N ARG A 329 -6.11 -14.09 -2.26
CA ARG A 329 -5.19 -13.54 -3.25
C ARG A 329 -4.66 -14.60 -4.22
#